data_1f757c76f19020e52247130cfaf7818f
#
_entry.id   1f757c76f19020e52247130cfaf7818f
#
_cell.length_a   1.000
_cell.length_b   1.000
_cell.length_c   1.000
_cell.angle_alpha   90.00
_cell.angle_beta   90.00
_cell.angle_gamma   90.00
#
_symmetry.space_group_name_H-M   'P 1'
#
loop_
_entity.id
_entity.type
_entity.pdbx_description
1 polymer ?
#
loop_
_entity_poly.entity_id
_entity_poly.type
_entity_poly.pdbx_seq_one_letter_code
_entity_poly.pdbx_strand_id
1 'polypeptide(L)'
;ISGRFFENTEVIAKGDLQCNYILNCRVLTYGRVFVEGPIGSIIGGDVTGVMGINTTSCGHESNVKTLLRVGSTKEIRKEYAELIMELKEVDGQIETFEMANKKFEMIKQNMPEKYDSKMALKVTQSKIVKMAQKAKLEEKSKALYNLIRDSERAVVKVKNHIYPGSRIYMDDKTYMPSSVFSHIIVKKTPSTIILSDYD
;
A
#
# COMPACT_ATOMS: atom_id res chain seq x y z
N ILE A 1 -13.90 -4.19 -6.37
CA ILE A 1 -14.75 -3.46 -7.34
C ILE A 1 -14.79 -4.28 -8.62
N SER A 2 -15.99 -4.42 -9.21
CA SER A 2 -16.13 -5.03 -10.52
C SER A 2 -17.01 -4.17 -11.44
N GLY A 3 -16.70 -4.16 -12.74
CA GLY A 3 -17.42 -3.41 -13.75
C GLY A 3 -17.16 -3.99 -15.14
N ARG A 4 -17.91 -3.55 -16.16
CA ARG A 4 -17.59 -3.96 -17.53
C ARG A 4 -16.43 -3.15 -18.09
N PHE A 5 -16.47 -1.83 -17.93
CA PHE A 5 -15.47 -0.91 -18.43
C PHE A 5 -15.41 0.34 -17.56
N PHE A 6 -14.24 0.97 -17.58
CA PHE A 6 -14.01 2.29 -16.98
C PHE A 6 -13.39 3.19 -18.05
N GLU A 7 -13.95 4.38 -18.22
CA GLU A 7 -13.49 5.37 -19.20
C GLU A 7 -13.44 6.76 -18.58
N ASN A 8 -12.32 7.48 -18.81
CA ASN A 8 -12.12 8.87 -18.41
C ASN A 8 -12.51 9.15 -16.95
N THR A 9 -12.17 8.23 -16.04
CA THR A 9 -12.61 8.29 -14.64
C THR A 9 -11.45 8.05 -13.67
N GLU A 10 -11.68 8.41 -12.40
CA GLU A 10 -10.78 8.08 -11.30
C GLU A 10 -11.43 7.02 -10.41
N VAL A 11 -10.67 5.97 -10.10
CA VAL A 11 -11.12 4.85 -9.28
C VAL A 11 -10.11 4.59 -8.17
N ILE A 12 -10.58 4.61 -6.93
CA ILE A 12 -9.78 4.21 -5.76
C ILE A 12 -10.46 3.03 -5.08
N ALA A 13 -9.73 1.92 -4.92
CA ALA A 13 -10.24 0.69 -4.33
C ALA A 13 -9.29 0.14 -3.25
N LYS A 14 -9.84 -0.36 -2.13
CA LYS A 14 -9.06 -1.02 -1.09
C LYS A 14 -8.69 -2.47 -1.42
N GLY A 15 -9.43 -3.12 -2.29
CA GLY A 15 -9.21 -4.49 -2.74
C GLY A 15 -9.17 -4.58 -4.26
N ASP A 16 -9.29 -5.77 -4.81
CA ASP A 16 -9.15 -6.02 -6.24
C ASP A 16 -10.13 -5.22 -7.10
N LEU A 17 -9.68 -4.88 -8.31
CA LEU A 17 -10.49 -4.28 -9.36
C LEU A 17 -10.54 -5.25 -10.55
N GLN A 18 -11.74 -5.57 -11.02
CA GLN A 18 -11.96 -6.43 -12.16
C GLN A 18 -12.84 -5.75 -13.20
N CYS A 19 -12.40 -5.73 -14.45
CA CYS A 19 -13.17 -5.23 -15.59
C CYS A 19 -12.66 -5.82 -16.90
N ASN A 20 -13.39 -5.51 -18.00
CA ASN A 20 -12.99 -5.95 -19.33
C ASN A 20 -12.14 -4.89 -20.05
N TYR A 21 -12.19 -3.62 -19.59
CA TYR A 21 -11.55 -2.53 -20.32
C TYR A 21 -11.33 -1.30 -19.45
N ILE A 22 -10.17 -0.66 -19.62
CA ILE A 22 -9.83 0.62 -18.98
C ILE A 22 -9.30 1.57 -20.06
N LEU A 23 -9.96 2.72 -20.22
CA LEU A 23 -9.57 3.76 -21.16
C LEU A 23 -9.33 5.09 -20.44
N ASN A 24 -8.10 5.59 -20.53
CA ASN A 24 -7.71 6.92 -20.06
C ASN A 24 -8.19 7.20 -18.60
N CYS A 25 -8.00 6.22 -17.71
CA CYS A 25 -8.40 6.33 -16.30
C CYS A 25 -7.19 6.55 -15.39
N ARG A 26 -7.48 7.12 -14.21
CA ARG A 26 -6.58 7.06 -13.06
C ARG A 26 -7.12 6.01 -12.09
N VAL A 27 -6.40 4.91 -11.95
CA VAL A 27 -6.79 3.80 -11.07
C VAL A 27 -5.76 3.60 -9.99
N LEU A 28 -6.20 3.54 -8.74
CA LEU A 28 -5.41 3.09 -7.61
C LEU A 28 -6.15 1.99 -6.87
N THR A 29 -5.60 0.79 -6.86
CA THR A 29 -6.10 -0.27 -5.98
C THR A 29 -5.00 -0.83 -5.10
N TYR A 30 -5.33 -1.09 -3.85
CA TYR A 30 -4.45 -1.77 -2.90
C TYR A 30 -4.40 -3.29 -3.16
N GLY A 31 -5.32 -3.82 -3.94
CA GLY A 31 -5.34 -5.19 -4.45
C GLY A 31 -4.69 -5.32 -5.83
N ARG A 32 -5.20 -6.27 -6.61
CA ARG A 32 -4.83 -6.51 -8.00
C ARG A 32 -5.81 -5.87 -8.96
N VAL A 33 -5.30 -5.50 -10.12
CA VAL A 33 -6.12 -5.11 -11.28
C VAL A 33 -6.21 -6.29 -12.23
N PHE A 34 -7.43 -6.69 -12.57
CA PHE A 34 -7.73 -7.71 -13.56
C PHE A 34 -8.50 -7.07 -14.71
N VAL A 35 -7.88 -6.99 -15.88
CA VAL A 35 -8.50 -6.47 -17.11
C VAL A 35 -8.50 -7.58 -18.14
N GLU A 36 -9.47 -8.45 -18.02
CA GLU A 36 -9.53 -9.72 -18.75
C GLU A 36 -10.80 -9.80 -19.61
N GLY A 37 -10.75 -10.66 -20.63
CA GLY A 37 -11.83 -10.86 -21.56
C GLY A 37 -11.37 -10.72 -23.01
N PRO A 38 -12.29 -10.88 -23.97
CA PRO A 38 -11.93 -10.85 -25.41
C PRO A 38 -11.30 -9.52 -25.85
N ILE A 39 -11.66 -8.42 -25.18
CA ILE A 39 -11.17 -7.05 -25.46
C ILE A 39 -10.40 -6.52 -24.27
N GLY A 40 -9.94 -7.38 -23.36
CA GLY A 40 -9.25 -6.99 -22.12
C GLY A 40 -8.06 -6.07 -22.37
N SER A 41 -8.25 -4.76 -22.24
CA SER A 41 -7.18 -3.80 -22.57
C SER A 41 -7.14 -2.64 -21.59
N ILE A 42 -5.92 -2.22 -21.29
CA ILE A 42 -5.64 -0.97 -20.58
C ILE A 42 -5.00 -0.01 -21.59
N ILE A 43 -5.70 1.08 -21.93
CA ILE A 43 -5.26 2.05 -22.91
C ILE A 43 -5.27 3.45 -22.31
N GLY A 44 -4.12 4.09 -22.25
CA GLY A 44 -3.97 5.43 -21.66
C GLY A 44 -4.16 5.49 -20.15
N GLY A 45 -3.88 6.64 -19.56
CA GLY A 45 -4.03 6.90 -18.15
C GLY A 45 -2.90 6.33 -17.26
N ASP A 46 -3.19 6.21 -15.97
CA ASP A 46 -2.25 5.74 -14.94
C ASP A 46 -2.98 4.71 -14.05
N VAL A 47 -2.59 3.45 -14.16
CA VAL A 47 -3.21 2.33 -13.45
C VAL A 47 -2.24 1.74 -12.45
N THR A 48 -2.57 1.87 -11.17
CA THR A 48 -1.80 1.32 -10.06
C THR A 48 -2.51 0.13 -9.44
N GLY A 49 -1.89 -1.04 -9.48
CA GLY A 49 -2.29 -2.24 -8.75
C GLY A 49 -1.19 -2.65 -7.78
N VAL A 50 -1.34 -2.34 -6.49
CA VAL A 50 -0.29 -2.58 -5.49
C VAL A 50 0.13 -4.04 -5.47
N MET A 51 -0.81 -4.97 -5.58
CA MET A 51 -0.56 -6.42 -5.57
C MET A 51 -0.32 -7.02 -6.97
N GLY A 52 -0.35 -6.20 -8.03
CA GLY A 52 -0.08 -6.62 -9.41
C GLY A 52 -1.18 -6.23 -10.40
N ILE A 53 -0.89 -6.44 -11.68
CA ILE A 53 -1.79 -6.16 -12.77
C ILE A 53 -1.80 -7.35 -13.73
N ASN A 54 -2.99 -7.88 -14.01
CA ASN A 54 -3.23 -8.88 -15.05
C ASN A 54 -4.08 -8.24 -16.14
N THR A 55 -3.61 -8.25 -17.36
CA THR A 55 -4.36 -7.69 -18.50
C THR A 55 -4.20 -8.56 -19.72
N THR A 56 -5.21 -8.55 -20.59
CA THR A 56 -5.08 -9.20 -21.88
C THR A 56 -4.15 -8.38 -22.79
N SER A 57 -4.31 -7.07 -22.86
CA SER A 57 -3.42 -6.19 -23.63
C SER A 57 -3.15 -4.88 -22.89
N CYS A 58 -2.03 -4.22 -23.20
CA CYS A 58 -1.64 -2.95 -22.62
C CYS A 58 -1.10 -1.99 -23.70
N GLY A 59 -1.60 -0.78 -23.71
CA GLY A 59 -1.29 0.23 -24.73
C GLY A 59 -2.13 0.05 -26.00
N HIS A 60 -1.68 0.71 -27.06
CA HIS A 60 -2.35 0.70 -28.37
C HIS A 60 -1.30 0.89 -29.47
N GLU A 61 -1.58 0.42 -30.69
CA GLU A 61 -0.72 0.54 -31.87
C GLU A 61 -0.32 2.00 -32.18
N SER A 62 -1.16 2.95 -31.83
CA SER A 62 -0.86 4.39 -31.95
C SER A 62 0.05 4.94 -30.85
N ASN A 63 0.75 4.08 -30.10
CA ASN A 63 1.69 4.45 -29.04
C ASN A 63 1.06 5.34 -27.94
N VAL A 64 -0.20 5.09 -27.57
CA VAL A 64 -0.86 5.83 -26.51
C VAL A 64 -0.12 5.65 -25.20
N LYS A 65 0.23 6.79 -24.57
CA LYS A 65 0.92 6.79 -23.28
C LYS A 65 0.08 6.11 -22.20
N THR A 66 0.49 4.92 -21.80
CA THR A 66 -0.18 4.08 -20.81
C THR A 66 0.78 3.78 -19.66
N LEU A 67 0.41 4.15 -18.44
CA LEU A 67 1.27 3.97 -17.27
C LEU A 67 0.69 2.86 -16.40
N LEU A 68 1.49 1.84 -16.12
CA LEU A 68 1.18 0.78 -15.17
C LEU A 68 2.14 0.87 -13.98
N ARG A 69 1.60 0.80 -12.77
CA ARG A 69 2.39 0.81 -11.54
C ARG A 69 2.05 -0.41 -10.70
N VAL A 70 3.05 -1.10 -10.22
CA VAL A 70 2.88 -2.21 -9.27
C VAL A 70 3.88 -2.12 -8.13
N GLY A 71 3.53 -2.68 -7.00
CA GLY A 71 4.31 -2.55 -5.77
C GLY A 71 3.79 -1.44 -4.85
N SER A 72 4.41 -1.30 -3.70
CA SER A 72 4.03 -0.26 -2.73
C SER A 72 4.41 1.13 -3.25
N THR A 73 3.45 2.06 -3.25
CA THR A 73 3.69 3.44 -3.65
C THR A 73 4.51 4.19 -2.60
N LYS A 74 5.08 5.34 -2.99
CA LYS A 74 5.82 6.21 -2.05
C LYS A 74 4.92 6.69 -0.91
N GLU A 75 3.64 6.93 -1.20
CA GLU A 75 2.64 7.38 -0.24
C GLU A 75 2.38 6.31 0.82
N ILE A 76 2.23 5.04 0.42
CA ILE A 76 2.05 3.89 1.34
C ILE A 76 3.27 3.74 2.25
N ARG A 77 4.48 3.84 1.70
CA ARG A 77 5.72 3.75 2.47
C ARG A 77 5.88 4.92 3.44
N LYS A 78 5.49 6.12 3.02
CA LYS A 78 5.50 7.32 3.86
C LYS A 78 4.51 7.17 5.02
N GLU A 79 3.28 6.76 4.75
CA GLU A 79 2.26 6.51 5.78
C GLU A 79 2.75 5.48 6.81
N TYR A 80 3.38 4.41 6.36
CA TYR A 80 3.98 3.42 7.27
C TYR A 80 5.08 4.03 8.15
N ALA A 81 5.98 4.82 7.57
CA ALA A 81 7.04 5.48 8.33
C ALA A 81 6.49 6.46 9.38
N GLU A 82 5.46 7.24 9.03
CA GLU A 82 4.78 8.15 9.94
C GLU A 82 4.13 7.40 11.10
N LEU A 83 3.46 6.26 10.83
CA LEU A 83 2.89 5.41 11.87
C LEU A 83 3.94 4.84 12.84
N ILE A 84 5.11 4.46 12.33
CA ILE A 84 6.22 3.97 13.19
C ILE A 84 6.75 5.10 14.07
N MET A 85 6.81 6.33 13.58
CA MET A 85 7.21 7.49 14.40
C MET A 85 6.16 7.79 15.48
N GLU A 86 4.88 7.77 15.14
CA GLU A 86 3.79 7.98 16.09
C GLU A 86 3.78 6.89 17.18
N LEU A 87 4.02 5.63 16.80
CA LEU A 87 4.14 4.52 17.77
C LEU A 87 5.25 4.76 18.79
N LYS A 88 6.42 5.21 18.34
CA LYS A 88 7.54 5.53 19.25
C LYS A 88 7.19 6.65 20.23
N GLU A 89 6.49 7.67 19.76
CA GLU A 89 6.05 8.77 20.60
C GLU A 89 5.06 8.30 21.68
N VAL A 90 4.06 7.51 21.28
CA VAL A 90 3.06 6.94 22.20
C VAL A 90 3.73 6.00 23.21
N ASP A 91 4.71 5.20 22.81
CA ASP A 91 5.49 4.34 23.72
C ASP A 91 6.24 5.16 24.78
N GLY A 92 6.92 6.23 24.39
CA GLY A 92 7.59 7.12 25.33
C GLY A 92 6.61 7.79 26.32
N GLN A 93 5.40 8.13 25.86
CA GLN A 93 4.35 8.66 26.75
C GLN A 93 3.87 7.59 27.75
N ILE A 94 3.68 6.34 27.31
CA ILE A 94 3.31 5.22 28.18
C ILE A 94 4.38 4.98 29.24
N GLU A 95 5.66 4.94 28.85
CA GLU A 95 6.78 4.80 29.80
C GLU A 95 6.80 5.92 30.86
N THR A 96 6.53 7.15 30.43
CA THR A 96 6.44 8.31 31.33
C THR A 96 5.30 8.11 32.36
N PHE A 97 4.14 7.65 31.93
CA PHE A 97 3.04 7.35 32.85
C PHE A 97 3.34 6.16 33.74
N GLU A 98 4.09 5.16 33.30
CA GLU A 98 4.51 4.03 34.13
C GLU A 98 5.49 4.48 35.23
N MET A 99 6.44 5.33 34.89
CA MET A 99 7.34 5.92 35.89
C MET A 99 6.59 6.77 36.90
N ALA A 100 5.61 7.58 36.45
CA ALA A 100 4.76 8.36 37.35
C ALA A 100 3.93 7.47 38.28
N ASN A 101 3.32 6.41 37.77
CA ASN A 101 2.56 5.47 38.60
C ASN A 101 3.44 4.78 39.64
N LYS A 102 4.67 4.35 39.29
CA LYS A 102 5.64 3.79 40.25
C LYS A 102 5.96 4.79 41.36
N LYS A 103 6.16 6.09 41.00
CA LYS A 103 6.38 7.13 42.00
C LYS A 103 5.19 7.32 42.95
N PHE A 104 3.96 7.30 42.42
CA PHE A 104 2.75 7.39 43.25
C PHE A 104 2.63 6.20 44.21
N GLU A 105 2.96 5.00 43.77
CA GLU A 105 2.95 3.82 44.67
C GLU A 105 4.02 3.95 45.76
N MET A 106 5.22 4.44 45.47
CA MET A 106 6.25 4.71 46.47
C MET A 106 5.79 5.78 47.50
N ILE A 107 5.17 6.87 47.03
CA ILE A 107 4.65 7.93 47.91
C ILE A 107 3.53 7.36 48.81
N LYS A 108 2.66 6.57 48.25
CA LYS A 108 1.57 5.93 49.01
C LYS A 108 2.09 5.02 50.14
N GLN A 109 3.20 4.30 49.90
CA GLN A 109 3.81 3.40 50.89
C GLN A 109 4.62 4.15 51.96
N ASN A 110 5.42 5.14 51.54
CA ASN A 110 6.41 5.78 52.42
C ASN A 110 5.94 7.11 53.03
N MET A 111 5.01 7.82 52.37
CA MET A 111 4.52 9.14 52.78
C MET A 111 3.01 9.27 52.45
N PRO A 112 2.15 8.51 53.09
CA PRO A 112 0.72 8.45 52.73
C PRO A 112 0.01 9.81 52.85
N GLU A 113 0.48 10.71 53.70
CA GLU A 113 -0.04 12.07 53.85
C GLU A 113 0.21 12.96 52.61
N LYS A 114 1.19 12.61 51.77
CA LYS A 114 1.50 13.32 50.50
C LYS A 114 0.89 12.65 49.27
N TYR A 115 0.16 11.55 49.45
CA TYR A 115 -0.42 10.81 48.34
C TYR A 115 -1.66 11.49 47.79
N ASP A 116 -1.59 11.97 46.54
CA ASP A 116 -2.72 12.51 45.79
C ASP A 116 -3.39 11.40 44.95
N SER A 117 -4.46 10.85 45.50
CA SER A 117 -5.22 9.78 44.84
C SER A 117 -5.90 10.23 43.53
N LYS A 118 -6.33 11.51 43.44
CA LYS A 118 -6.97 12.06 42.24
C LYS A 118 -5.96 12.16 41.09
N MET A 119 -4.76 12.61 41.42
CA MET A 119 -3.70 12.72 40.40
C MET A 119 -3.18 11.36 39.95
N ALA A 120 -3.00 10.41 40.85
CA ALA A 120 -2.65 9.02 40.52
C ALA A 120 -3.70 8.37 39.61
N LEU A 121 -5.00 8.59 39.92
CA LEU A 121 -6.07 8.09 39.05
C LEU A 121 -6.02 8.70 37.64
N LYS A 122 -5.81 10.01 37.50
CA LYS A 122 -5.67 10.68 36.21
C LYS A 122 -4.51 10.12 35.39
N VAL A 123 -3.36 9.88 36.00
CA VAL A 123 -2.18 9.29 35.33
C VAL A 123 -2.50 7.89 34.84
N THR A 124 -3.15 7.08 35.68
CA THR A 124 -3.55 5.71 35.29
C THR A 124 -4.56 5.72 34.14
N GLN A 125 -5.56 6.61 34.18
CA GLN A 125 -6.52 6.76 33.08
C GLN A 125 -5.85 7.19 31.79
N SER A 126 -4.92 8.17 31.85
CA SER A 126 -4.16 8.63 30.69
C SER A 126 -3.32 7.52 30.09
N LYS A 127 -2.69 6.66 30.93
CA LYS A 127 -1.97 5.48 30.47
C LYS A 127 -2.88 4.52 29.71
N ILE A 128 -4.07 4.22 30.23
CA ILE A 128 -5.03 3.31 29.58
C ILE A 128 -5.44 3.86 28.21
N VAL A 129 -5.72 5.16 28.09
CA VAL A 129 -6.06 5.80 26.82
C VAL A 129 -4.92 5.67 25.82
N LYS A 130 -3.66 5.89 26.26
CA LYS A 130 -2.49 5.75 25.39
C LYS A 130 -2.23 4.30 24.97
N MET A 131 -2.45 3.34 25.84
CA MET A 131 -2.39 1.91 25.48
C MET A 131 -3.44 1.53 24.43
N ALA A 132 -4.65 2.05 24.53
CA ALA A 132 -5.67 1.83 23.51
C ALA A 132 -5.30 2.50 22.17
N GLN A 133 -4.68 3.71 22.20
CA GLN A 133 -4.14 4.36 21.00
C GLN A 133 -3.05 3.50 20.37
N LYS A 134 -2.09 3.02 21.17
CA LYS A 134 -1.00 2.14 20.72
C LYS A 134 -1.52 0.92 19.99
N ALA A 135 -2.47 0.20 20.58
CA ALA A 135 -3.05 -1.01 19.97
C ALA A 135 -3.64 -0.75 18.57
N LYS A 136 -4.34 0.39 18.39
CA LYS A 136 -4.88 0.78 17.09
C LYS A 136 -3.78 1.10 16.06
N LEU A 137 -2.71 1.77 16.49
CA LEU A 137 -1.58 2.10 15.64
C LEU A 137 -0.80 0.85 15.25
N GLU A 138 -0.61 -0.11 16.16
CA GLU A 138 0.02 -1.40 15.90
C GLU A 138 -0.75 -2.21 14.86
N GLU A 139 -2.09 -2.26 14.97
CA GLU A 139 -2.93 -2.94 13.99
C GLU A 139 -2.78 -2.33 12.59
N LYS A 140 -2.85 -0.99 12.48
CA LYS A 140 -2.65 -0.27 11.21
C LYS A 140 -1.27 -0.48 10.64
N SER A 141 -0.23 -0.35 11.47
CA SER A 141 1.16 -0.56 11.10
C SER A 141 1.39 -1.97 10.56
N LYS A 142 0.85 -2.99 11.23
CA LYS A 142 0.92 -4.38 10.79
C LYS A 142 0.23 -4.60 9.45
N ALA A 143 -0.93 -3.99 9.23
CA ALA A 143 -1.66 -4.09 7.96
C ALA A 143 -0.84 -3.47 6.80
N LEU A 144 -0.28 -2.27 6.99
CA LEU A 144 0.57 -1.62 5.98
C LEU A 144 1.88 -2.38 5.74
N TYR A 145 2.51 -2.88 6.80
CA TYR A 145 3.72 -3.71 6.67
C TYR A 145 3.46 -4.95 5.81
N ASN A 146 2.37 -5.67 6.08
CA ASN A 146 1.99 -6.83 5.29
C ASN A 146 1.72 -6.45 3.82
N LEU A 147 1.00 -5.36 3.58
CA LEU A 147 0.75 -4.85 2.23
C LEU A 147 2.06 -4.56 1.49
N ILE A 148 3.00 -3.84 2.12
CA ILE A 148 4.31 -3.52 1.53
C ILE A 148 5.08 -4.81 1.22
N ARG A 149 5.19 -5.73 2.16
CA ARG A 149 5.89 -7.00 2.01
C ARG A 149 5.29 -7.85 0.87
N ASP A 150 3.98 -8.00 0.86
CA ASP A 150 3.30 -8.84 -0.12
C ASP A 150 3.35 -8.22 -1.53
N SER A 151 3.37 -6.89 -1.61
CA SER A 151 3.52 -6.14 -2.86
C SER A 151 4.92 -6.27 -3.50
N GLU A 152 5.94 -6.70 -2.76
CA GLU A 152 7.28 -6.93 -3.32
C GLU A 152 7.30 -8.00 -4.41
N ARG A 153 6.32 -8.90 -4.41
CA ARG A 153 6.13 -9.96 -5.41
C ARG A 153 5.15 -9.58 -6.51
N ALA A 154 4.73 -8.32 -6.54
CA ALA A 154 3.79 -7.83 -7.55
C ALA A 154 4.42 -7.93 -8.95
N VAL A 155 3.62 -8.37 -9.92
CA VAL A 155 4.03 -8.52 -11.31
C VAL A 155 2.99 -7.88 -12.23
N VAL A 156 3.41 -7.57 -13.45
CA VAL A 156 2.49 -7.24 -14.54
C VAL A 156 2.44 -8.42 -15.50
N LYS A 157 1.25 -8.99 -15.68
CA LYS A 157 1.00 -10.08 -16.62
C LYS A 157 0.24 -9.55 -17.82
N VAL A 158 0.78 -9.76 -19.03
CA VAL A 158 0.16 -9.35 -20.29
C VAL A 158 -0.02 -10.59 -21.16
N LYS A 159 -1.28 -11.00 -21.37
CA LYS A 159 -1.59 -12.22 -22.08
C LYS A 159 -1.37 -12.11 -23.59
N ASN A 160 -1.82 -11.01 -24.23
CA ASN A 160 -1.69 -10.83 -25.67
C ASN A 160 -0.56 -9.86 -25.99
N HIS A 161 -0.83 -8.56 -26.00
CA HIS A 161 0.15 -7.59 -26.48
C HIS A 161 0.40 -6.47 -25.49
N ILE A 162 1.68 -6.11 -25.35
CA ILE A 162 2.08 -4.83 -24.81
C ILE A 162 2.71 -3.99 -25.91
N TYR A 163 2.19 -2.78 -26.08
CA TYR A 163 2.61 -1.87 -27.14
C TYR A 163 3.65 -0.86 -26.67
N PRO A 164 4.51 -0.36 -27.56
CA PRO A 164 5.30 0.83 -27.31
C PRO A 164 4.43 2.00 -26.84
N GLY A 165 5.00 2.93 -26.06
CA GLY A 165 4.22 3.97 -25.37
C GLY A 165 3.73 3.54 -23.97
N SER A 166 3.65 2.24 -23.69
CA SER A 166 3.43 1.72 -22.35
C SER A 166 4.66 1.92 -21.46
N ARG A 167 4.46 2.20 -20.17
CA ARG A 167 5.52 2.29 -19.16
C ARG A 167 5.09 1.54 -17.92
N ILE A 168 5.93 0.61 -17.48
CA ILE A 168 5.69 -0.17 -16.26
C ILE A 168 6.67 0.30 -15.19
N TYR A 169 6.11 0.75 -14.06
CA TYR A 169 6.86 1.15 -12.88
C TYR A 169 6.73 0.07 -11.81
N MET A 170 7.88 -0.36 -11.27
CA MET A 170 8.00 -1.33 -10.21
C MET A 170 8.92 -0.76 -9.14
N ASP A 171 8.37 -0.11 -8.12
CA ASP A 171 9.08 0.71 -7.14
C ASP A 171 9.94 1.81 -7.82
N ASP A 172 11.27 1.67 -7.76
CA ASP A 172 12.26 2.58 -8.33
C ASP A 172 12.65 2.26 -9.78
N LYS A 173 12.14 1.15 -10.33
CA LYS A 173 12.52 0.66 -11.66
C LYS A 173 11.42 0.91 -12.67
N THR A 174 11.85 1.11 -13.92
CA THR A 174 10.95 1.36 -15.04
C THR A 174 11.28 0.45 -16.20
N TYR A 175 10.26 -0.14 -16.79
CA TYR A 175 10.34 -0.87 -18.05
C TYR A 175 9.53 -0.15 -19.12
N MET A 176 10.10 0.00 -20.31
CA MET A 176 9.46 0.57 -21.49
C MET A 176 9.69 -0.36 -22.67
N PRO A 177 8.65 -0.98 -23.24
CA PRO A 177 8.78 -1.82 -24.41
C PRO A 177 9.18 -0.99 -25.63
N SER A 178 10.24 -1.42 -26.34
CA SER A 178 10.71 -0.80 -27.57
C SER A 178 9.99 -1.31 -28.82
N SER A 179 9.35 -2.47 -28.72
CA SER A 179 8.54 -3.12 -29.75
C SER A 179 7.32 -3.78 -29.11
N VAL A 180 6.44 -4.36 -29.91
CA VAL A 180 5.32 -5.14 -29.40
C VAL A 180 5.84 -6.48 -28.88
N PHE A 181 5.52 -6.79 -27.62
CA PHE A 181 5.77 -8.10 -27.03
C PHE A 181 4.43 -8.78 -26.73
N SER A 182 4.46 -10.10 -26.71
CA SER A 182 3.27 -10.92 -26.42
C SER A 182 3.59 -11.97 -25.37
N HIS A 183 2.58 -12.39 -24.61
CA HIS A 183 2.68 -13.48 -23.63
C HIS A 183 3.81 -13.27 -22.62
N ILE A 184 3.83 -12.12 -21.96
CA ILE A 184 4.91 -11.75 -21.06
C ILE A 184 4.43 -11.53 -19.63
N ILE A 185 5.32 -11.85 -18.70
CA ILE A 185 5.25 -11.43 -17.31
C ILE A 185 6.44 -10.51 -17.03
N VAL A 186 6.15 -9.30 -16.61
CA VAL A 186 7.15 -8.33 -16.18
C VAL A 186 7.35 -8.47 -14.67
N LYS A 187 8.57 -8.79 -14.26
CA LYS A 187 8.95 -9.05 -12.86
C LYS A 187 10.11 -8.16 -12.45
N LYS A 188 10.08 -7.71 -11.21
CA LYS A 188 11.22 -7.01 -10.60
C LYS A 188 12.18 -8.01 -9.98
N THR A 189 13.49 -7.79 -10.17
CA THR A 189 14.57 -8.39 -9.39
C THR A 189 15.29 -7.30 -8.58
N PRO A 190 16.17 -7.65 -7.63
CA PRO A 190 16.93 -6.64 -6.88
C PRO A 190 17.72 -5.68 -7.78
N SER A 191 18.25 -6.15 -8.91
CA SER A 191 19.09 -5.36 -9.81
C SER A 191 18.33 -4.72 -10.98
N THR A 192 17.29 -5.38 -11.52
CA THR A 192 16.64 -4.96 -12.76
C THR A 192 15.20 -5.47 -12.88
N ILE A 193 14.54 -5.10 -13.98
CA ILE A 193 13.29 -5.72 -14.41
C ILE A 193 13.63 -6.79 -15.45
N ILE A 194 12.99 -7.95 -15.33
CA ILE A 194 13.11 -9.06 -16.26
C ILE A 194 11.75 -9.39 -16.88
N LEU A 195 11.81 -9.91 -18.10
CA LEU A 195 10.66 -10.49 -18.81
C LEU A 195 10.73 -12.00 -18.69
N SER A 196 9.62 -12.64 -18.49
CA SER A 196 9.47 -14.11 -18.57
C SER A 196 8.22 -14.42 -19.37
N ASP A 197 8.17 -15.62 -19.92
CA ASP A 197 7.00 -16.10 -20.64
C ASP A 197 5.78 -16.19 -19.75
N TYR A 198 4.63 -16.01 -20.35
CA TYR A 198 3.33 -16.17 -19.72
C TYR A 198 2.94 -17.66 -19.90
N ASP A 199 3.08 -18.45 -18.86
CA ASP A 199 2.63 -19.84 -18.81
C ASP A 199 1.11 -19.93 -18.59
#